data_ce2338de4f6e37b1591d805626f42a0f
#
_entry.id   ce2338de4f6e37b1591d805626f42a0f
#
_cell.length_a   1.000
_cell.length_b   1.000
_cell.length_c   1.000
_cell.angle_alpha   90.00
_cell.angle_beta   90.00
_cell.angle_gamma   90.00
#
_symmetry.space_group_name_H-M   'P 1'
#
loop_
_entity.id
_entity.type
_entity.pdbx_description
1 polymer ?
#
loop_
_entity_poly.entity_id
_entity_poly.type
_entity_poly.pdbx_seq_one_letter_code
_entity_poly.pdbx_strand_id
1 'polypeptide(L)'
;YFVGGSLGWHDFLASTARLFRHDPSYRIPVKADPNIVINHIKESHLILRNSLDPFGALAIGGMYGTLYEEGNQKSYEVSMIGYIKDVITQMKRRLDGFWVAHPNFVRLGIALIQGFERYEADSSDTKLEELVSALVPNPVELEPLLEFVFGEDVDGLEEDDPLYLRGVLAANIAISDVIANDDEQEVRYNIFQALQYLADWLC
;
A
#
# COMPACT_ATOMS: atom_id res chain seq x y z
N TYR A 1 23.11 -16.79 -7.38
CA TYR A 1 22.48 -15.85 -8.32
C TYR A 1 21.46 -15.00 -7.53
N PHE A 2 21.65 -13.67 -7.56
CA PHE A 2 20.71 -12.73 -6.97
C PHE A 2 19.65 -12.39 -8.04
N VAL A 3 18.37 -12.59 -7.74
CA VAL A 3 17.27 -12.39 -8.71
C VAL A 3 16.52 -11.09 -8.44
N GLY A 4 16.39 -10.70 -7.18
CA GLY A 4 15.66 -9.51 -6.79
C GLY A 4 15.61 -9.34 -5.28
N GLY A 5 15.00 -8.26 -4.84
CA GLY A 5 14.75 -7.95 -3.45
C GLY A 5 13.29 -7.59 -3.21
N SER A 6 12.80 -7.80 -2.02
CA SER A 6 11.49 -7.32 -1.61
C SER A 6 11.57 -6.48 -0.35
N LEU A 7 10.68 -5.51 -0.25
CA LEU A 7 10.55 -4.69 0.94
C LEU A 7 9.72 -5.44 1.99
N GLY A 8 10.36 -5.86 3.08
CA GLY A 8 9.70 -6.35 4.28
C GLY A 8 9.18 -5.17 5.10
N TRP A 9 8.05 -4.62 4.71
CA TRP A 9 7.48 -3.43 5.31
C TRP A 9 7.32 -3.51 6.83
N HIS A 10 6.77 -4.59 7.33
CA HIS A 10 6.59 -4.80 8.77
C HIS A 10 7.92 -4.95 9.50
N ASP A 11 8.88 -5.64 8.92
CA ASP A 11 10.24 -5.78 9.47
C ASP A 11 10.98 -4.45 9.48
N PHE A 12 10.80 -3.64 8.44
CA PHE A 12 11.35 -2.29 8.36
C PHE A 12 10.78 -1.39 9.45
N LEU A 13 9.45 -1.37 9.63
CA LEU A 13 8.78 -0.62 10.69
C LEU A 13 9.23 -1.06 12.08
N ALA A 14 9.30 -2.36 12.33
CA ALA A 14 9.74 -2.90 13.60
C ALA A 14 11.20 -2.52 13.91
N SER A 15 12.07 -2.55 12.90
CA SER A 15 13.48 -2.17 13.03
C SER A 15 13.65 -0.69 13.33
N THR A 16 12.95 0.17 12.60
CA THR A 16 12.98 1.62 12.80
C THR A 16 12.38 2.03 14.15
N ALA A 17 11.26 1.44 14.54
CA ALA A 17 10.65 1.66 15.85
C ALA A 17 11.59 1.28 17.00
N ARG A 18 12.37 0.19 16.84
CA ARG A 18 13.37 -0.21 17.82
C ARG A 18 14.52 0.81 17.95
N LEU A 19 14.99 1.36 16.82
CA LEU A 19 16.06 2.36 16.83
C LEU A 19 15.64 3.66 17.52
N PHE A 20 14.41 4.09 17.27
CA PHE A 20 13.89 5.37 17.76
C PHE A 20 12.97 5.25 18.99
N ARG A 21 12.96 4.13 19.68
CA ARG A 21 12.06 3.84 20.82
C ARG A 21 12.11 4.86 21.97
N HIS A 22 13.17 5.63 22.07
CA HIS A 22 13.36 6.65 23.10
C HIS A 22 13.16 8.07 22.58
N ASP A 23 12.87 8.24 21.28
CA ASP A 23 12.57 9.54 20.68
C ASP A 23 11.05 9.77 20.68
N PRO A 24 10.55 10.70 21.51
CA PRO A 24 9.11 10.96 21.58
C PRO A 24 8.56 11.61 20.30
N SER A 25 9.43 12.12 19.44
CA SER A 25 9.05 12.69 18.15
C SER A 25 8.90 11.64 17.05
N TYR A 26 9.36 10.41 17.31
CA TYR A 26 9.22 9.30 16.38
C TYR A 26 7.94 8.53 16.65
N ARG A 27 7.11 8.41 15.65
CA ARG A 27 5.90 7.58 15.71
C ARG A 27 5.74 6.76 14.45
N ILE A 28 5.17 5.57 14.60
CA ILE A 28 4.76 4.76 13.45
C ILE A 28 3.51 5.41 12.86
N PRO A 29 3.49 5.67 11.55
CA PRO A 29 2.34 6.28 10.89
C PRO A 29 1.12 5.36 10.93
N VAL A 30 -0.06 5.97 11.10
CA VAL A 30 -1.33 5.28 10.85
C VAL A 30 -1.48 5.08 9.35
N LYS A 31 -1.84 3.88 8.92
CA LYS A 31 -2.07 3.55 7.50
C LYS A 31 -3.05 4.48 6.78
N ALA A 32 -3.95 5.10 7.54
CA ALA A 32 -4.98 5.97 7.00
C ALA A 32 -4.52 7.40 6.73
N ASP A 33 -3.34 7.82 7.23
CA ASP A 33 -2.85 9.18 6.97
C ASP A 33 -2.16 9.25 5.60
N PRO A 34 -2.76 9.90 4.61
CA PRO A 34 -2.21 9.97 3.26
C PRO A 34 -0.85 10.67 3.21
N ASN A 35 -0.60 11.67 4.05
CA ASN A 35 0.66 12.42 4.06
C ASN A 35 1.83 11.57 4.55
N ILE A 36 1.55 10.66 5.46
CA ILE A 36 2.54 9.75 6.03
C ILE A 36 2.86 8.60 5.08
N VAL A 37 1.82 8.02 4.48
CA VAL A 37 1.94 6.95 3.49
C VAL A 37 2.73 7.42 2.28
N ILE A 38 2.56 8.68 1.87
CA ILE A 38 3.27 9.27 0.73
C ILE A 38 4.78 9.22 0.93
N ASN A 39 5.30 9.83 2.00
CA ASN A 39 6.74 9.98 2.15
C ASN A 39 7.43 8.68 2.54
N HIS A 40 6.83 7.93 3.46
CA HIS A 40 7.47 6.73 4.00
C HIS A 40 7.40 5.53 3.05
N ILE A 41 6.24 5.25 2.48
CA ILE A 41 6.05 4.10 1.59
C ILE A 41 6.55 4.41 0.19
N LYS A 42 6.29 5.61 -0.34
CA LYS A 42 6.75 5.99 -1.68
C LYS A 42 8.27 5.92 -1.77
N GLU A 43 8.96 6.59 -0.87
CA GLU A 43 10.42 6.61 -0.84
C GLU A 43 11.03 5.22 -0.64
N SER A 44 10.43 4.39 0.22
CA SER A 44 10.87 3.01 0.38
C SER A 44 10.77 2.20 -0.91
N HIS A 45 9.69 2.38 -1.68
CA HIS A 45 9.53 1.73 -2.99
C HIS A 45 10.53 2.26 -4.02
N LEU A 46 10.73 3.57 -4.09
CA LEU A 46 11.67 4.20 -5.02
C LEU A 46 13.12 3.81 -4.71
N ILE A 47 13.51 3.81 -3.44
CA ILE A 47 14.85 3.36 -3.01
C ILE A 47 15.05 1.89 -3.38
N LEU A 48 14.07 1.01 -3.14
CA LEU A 48 14.15 -0.39 -3.53
C LEU A 48 14.37 -0.51 -5.04
N ARG A 49 13.52 0.15 -5.84
CA ARG A 49 13.58 0.13 -7.29
C ARG A 49 14.92 0.65 -7.80
N ASN A 50 15.31 1.85 -7.39
CA ASN A 50 16.54 2.49 -7.82
C ASN A 50 17.81 1.71 -7.42
N SER A 51 17.76 0.96 -6.33
CA SER A 51 18.87 0.12 -5.87
C SER A 51 19.00 -1.16 -6.69
N LEU A 52 17.93 -1.69 -7.26
CA LEU A 52 17.91 -2.98 -7.97
C LEU A 52 18.01 -2.84 -9.48
N ASP A 53 17.45 -1.79 -10.06
CA ASP A 53 17.45 -1.52 -11.49
C ASP A 53 18.83 -1.57 -12.18
N PRO A 54 19.90 -1.00 -11.61
CA PRO A 54 21.22 -1.05 -12.22
C PRO A 54 21.77 -2.47 -12.40
N PHE A 55 21.24 -3.44 -11.68
CA PHE A 55 21.64 -4.85 -11.71
C PHE A 55 20.66 -5.72 -12.50
N GLY A 56 19.60 -5.15 -13.06
CA GLY A 56 18.52 -5.91 -13.71
C GLY A 56 17.83 -6.88 -12.74
N ALA A 57 17.78 -6.53 -11.46
CA ALA A 57 17.18 -7.34 -10.41
C ALA A 57 15.75 -6.87 -10.11
N LEU A 58 14.87 -7.81 -9.76
CA LEU A 58 13.46 -7.55 -9.55
C LEU A 58 13.21 -6.80 -8.22
N ALA A 59 12.42 -5.75 -8.27
CA ALA A 59 11.93 -5.02 -7.12
C ALA A 59 10.50 -5.46 -6.77
N ILE A 60 10.34 -6.16 -5.65
CA ILE A 60 9.06 -6.71 -5.20
C ILE A 60 8.54 -5.89 -4.04
N GLY A 61 7.33 -5.37 -4.18
CA GLY A 61 6.67 -4.56 -3.17
C GLY A 61 6.06 -5.36 -2.03
N GLY A 62 5.29 -4.65 -1.21
CA GLY A 62 4.62 -5.21 -0.05
C GLY A 62 3.37 -6.03 -0.36
N MET A 63 2.54 -6.19 0.64
CA MET A 63 1.37 -7.05 0.62
C MET A 63 0.19 -6.37 1.30
N TYR A 64 -0.95 -6.31 0.61
CA TYR A 64 -2.21 -6.00 1.27
C TYR A 64 -2.71 -7.25 2.02
N GLY A 65 -2.87 -7.13 3.32
CA GLY A 65 -3.08 -8.28 4.19
C GLY A 65 -4.49 -8.47 4.74
N THR A 66 -5.43 -7.54 4.47
CA THR A 66 -6.78 -7.61 5.06
C THR A 66 -7.74 -8.34 4.14
N LEU A 67 -8.37 -9.38 4.68
CA LEU A 67 -9.45 -10.10 4.01
C LEU A 67 -10.80 -9.50 4.40
N TYR A 68 -11.80 -9.68 3.55
CA TYR A 68 -13.18 -9.33 3.87
C TYR A 68 -13.88 -10.47 4.62
N GLU A 69 -14.87 -10.09 5.43
CA GLU A 69 -15.76 -11.04 6.07
C GLU A 69 -16.79 -11.55 5.07
N GLU A 70 -16.95 -12.87 4.96
CA GLU A 70 -17.93 -13.49 4.08
C GLU A 70 -19.35 -13.07 4.48
N GLY A 71 -20.11 -12.61 3.49
CA GLY A 71 -21.47 -12.10 3.69
C GLY A 71 -21.58 -10.66 4.22
N ASN A 72 -20.44 -10.00 4.50
CA ASN A 72 -20.40 -8.61 4.93
C ASN A 72 -20.01 -7.69 3.76
N GLN A 73 -21.01 -7.07 3.12
CA GLN A 73 -20.79 -6.20 1.94
C GLN A 73 -19.88 -5.02 2.23
N LYS A 74 -19.98 -4.40 3.41
CA LYS A 74 -19.14 -3.27 3.79
C LYS A 74 -17.68 -3.70 3.96
N SER A 75 -17.46 -4.84 4.60
CA SER A 75 -16.11 -5.42 4.74
C SER A 75 -15.50 -5.76 3.38
N TYR A 76 -16.30 -6.33 2.47
CA TYR A 76 -15.89 -6.59 1.09
C TYR A 76 -15.45 -5.31 0.38
N GLU A 77 -16.29 -4.27 0.40
CA GLU A 77 -16.02 -3.00 -0.28
C GLU A 77 -14.75 -2.33 0.25
N VAL A 78 -14.57 -2.24 1.56
CA VAL A 78 -13.35 -1.71 2.19
C VAL A 78 -12.11 -2.51 1.78
N SER A 79 -12.20 -3.85 1.78
CA SER A 79 -11.08 -4.70 1.36
C SER A 79 -10.74 -4.55 -0.12
N MET A 80 -11.74 -4.44 -1.00
CA MET A 80 -11.51 -4.23 -2.43
C MET A 80 -10.87 -2.88 -2.70
N ILE A 81 -11.37 -1.81 -2.09
CA ILE A 81 -10.78 -0.48 -2.21
C ILE A 81 -9.31 -0.49 -1.78
N GLY A 82 -9.04 -1.05 -0.62
CA GLY A 82 -7.68 -1.14 -0.09
C GLY A 82 -6.74 -1.95 -0.99
N TYR A 83 -7.21 -3.10 -1.49
CA TYR A 83 -6.43 -3.96 -2.38
C TYR A 83 -6.15 -3.30 -3.74
N ILE A 84 -7.17 -2.67 -4.35
CA ILE A 84 -7.02 -1.94 -5.61
C ILE A 84 -5.99 -0.81 -5.43
N LYS A 85 -6.12 -0.01 -4.39
CA LYS A 85 -5.19 1.09 -4.12
C LYS A 85 -3.76 0.58 -3.92
N ASP A 86 -3.56 -0.51 -3.19
CA ASP A 86 -2.25 -1.11 -2.96
C ASP A 86 -1.60 -1.57 -4.27
N VAL A 87 -2.32 -2.35 -5.08
CA VAL A 87 -1.82 -2.85 -6.37
C VAL A 87 -1.49 -1.70 -7.33
N ILE A 88 -2.41 -0.76 -7.52
CA ILE A 88 -2.23 0.38 -8.44
C ILE A 88 -1.06 1.27 -8.00
N THR A 89 -0.91 1.51 -6.70
CA THR A 89 0.25 2.24 -6.16
C THR A 89 1.57 1.58 -6.54
N GLN A 90 1.65 0.27 -6.41
CA GLN A 90 2.86 -0.48 -6.74
C GLN A 90 3.15 -0.47 -8.25
N MET A 91 2.11 -0.56 -9.07
CA MET A 91 2.22 -0.44 -10.53
C MET A 91 2.72 0.95 -10.96
N LYS A 92 2.14 2.04 -10.42
CA LYS A 92 2.58 3.42 -10.69
C LYS A 92 4.05 3.63 -10.34
N ARG A 93 4.55 2.98 -9.30
CA ARG A 93 5.95 3.03 -8.86
C ARG A 93 6.86 2.05 -9.58
N ARG A 94 6.33 1.36 -10.60
CA ARG A 94 7.07 0.43 -11.47
C ARG A 94 7.78 -0.69 -10.71
N LEU A 95 7.16 -1.19 -9.64
CA LEU A 95 7.61 -2.42 -9.01
C LEU A 95 7.32 -3.60 -9.92
N ASP A 96 8.21 -4.59 -9.94
CA ASP A 96 8.09 -5.76 -10.82
C ASP A 96 7.08 -6.80 -10.31
N GLY A 97 6.60 -6.64 -9.09
CA GLY A 97 5.60 -7.49 -8.48
C GLY A 97 5.32 -7.12 -7.03
N PHE A 98 4.43 -7.89 -6.42
CA PHE A 98 4.05 -7.73 -5.02
C PHE A 98 3.62 -9.06 -4.41
N TRP A 99 3.58 -9.12 -3.11
CA TRP A 99 3.08 -10.27 -2.38
C TRP A 99 1.55 -10.26 -2.32
N VAL A 100 0.97 -11.45 -2.35
CA VAL A 100 -0.48 -11.64 -2.19
C VAL A 100 -0.72 -12.48 -0.94
N ALA A 101 -1.43 -11.91 0.03
CA ALA A 101 -1.67 -12.55 1.32
C ALA A 101 -2.58 -13.76 1.26
N HIS A 102 -3.49 -13.82 0.28
CA HIS A 102 -4.47 -14.89 0.18
C HIS A 102 -4.70 -15.30 -1.28
N PRO A 103 -4.88 -16.62 -1.58
CA PRO A 103 -5.08 -17.12 -2.95
C PRO A 103 -6.24 -16.45 -3.70
N ASN A 104 -7.29 -16.02 -3.00
CA ASN A 104 -8.44 -15.34 -3.61
C ASN A 104 -8.07 -14.02 -4.28
N PHE A 105 -7.01 -13.34 -3.82
CA PHE A 105 -6.53 -12.09 -4.40
C PHE A 105 -5.62 -12.29 -5.63
N VAL A 106 -5.11 -13.49 -5.88
CA VAL A 106 -4.17 -13.74 -6.99
C VAL A 106 -4.79 -13.38 -8.33
N ARG A 107 -5.99 -13.91 -8.62
CA ARG A 107 -6.67 -13.66 -9.90
C ARG A 107 -7.04 -12.19 -10.06
N LEU A 108 -7.45 -11.56 -8.96
CA LEU A 108 -7.79 -10.15 -8.95
C LEU A 108 -6.54 -9.29 -9.19
N GLY A 109 -5.42 -9.60 -8.54
CA GLY A 109 -4.15 -8.92 -8.77
C GLY A 109 -3.70 -9.00 -10.23
N ILE A 110 -3.76 -10.20 -10.84
CA ILE A 110 -3.43 -10.38 -12.25
C ILE A 110 -4.34 -9.52 -13.15
N ALA A 111 -5.65 -9.48 -12.86
CA ALA A 111 -6.60 -8.70 -13.66
C ALA A 111 -6.33 -7.18 -13.53
N LEU A 112 -5.99 -6.70 -12.33
CA LEU A 112 -5.63 -5.30 -12.09
C LEU A 112 -4.34 -4.92 -12.82
N ILE A 113 -3.30 -5.75 -12.76
CA ILE A 113 -2.05 -5.54 -13.49
C ILE A 113 -2.32 -5.45 -14.98
N GLN A 114 -3.00 -6.44 -15.56
CA GLN A 114 -3.31 -6.46 -16.99
C GLN A 114 -4.18 -5.27 -17.42
N GLY A 115 -5.13 -4.87 -16.59
CA GLY A 115 -5.95 -3.68 -16.84
C GLY A 115 -5.11 -2.40 -16.84
N PHE A 116 -4.21 -2.27 -15.86
CA PHE A 116 -3.33 -1.10 -15.74
C PHE A 116 -2.32 -1.01 -16.91
N GLU A 117 -1.67 -2.13 -17.27
CA GLU A 117 -0.76 -2.18 -18.43
C GLU A 117 -1.45 -1.81 -19.75
N ARG A 118 -2.70 -2.25 -19.95
CA ARG A 118 -3.49 -1.85 -21.11
C ARG A 118 -3.80 -0.36 -21.12
N TYR A 119 -4.21 0.18 -19.99
CA TYR A 119 -4.47 1.61 -19.82
C TYR A 119 -3.20 2.44 -20.07
N GLU A 120 -2.03 2.02 -19.58
CA GLU A 120 -0.76 2.70 -19.87
C GLU A 120 -0.40 2.64 -21.38
N ALA A 121 -0.71 1.54 -22.04
CA ALA A 121 -0.47 1.39 -23.49
C ALA A 121 -1.47 2.17 -24.35
N ASP A 122 -2.71 2.26 -23.91
CA ASP A 122 -3.81 2.98 -24.57
C ASP A 122 -4.78 3.52 -23.50
N SER A 123 -4.69 4.82 -23.24
CA SER A 123 -5.52 5.50 -22.24
C SER A 123 -7.03 5.50 -22.58
N SER A 124 -7.42 5.05 -23.75
CA SER A 124 -8.83 4.85 -24.13
C SER A 124 -9.36 3.44 -23.80
N ASP A 125 -8.50 2.51 -23.33
CA ASP A 125 -8.94 1.19 -22.87
C ASP A 125 -9.72 1.30 -21.55
N THR A 126 -10.97 0.81 -21.55
CA THR A 126 -11.90 0.91 -20.42
C THR A 126 -11.88 -0.30 -19.50
N LYS A 127 -11.03 -1.30 -19.74
CA LYS A 127 -11.06 -2.57 -19.01
C LYS A 127 -10.72 -2.43 -17.52
N LEU A 128 -9.79 -1.54 -17.19
CA LEU A 128 -9.46 -1.27 -15.80
C LEU A 128 -10.63 -0.58 -15.09
N GLU A 129 -11.26 0.42 -15.73
CA GLU A 129 -12.42 1.13 -15.19
C GLU A 129 -13.61 0.17 -14.99
N GLU A 130 -13.90 -0.67 -15.99
CA GLU A 130 -14.96 -1.69 -15.91
C GLU A 130 -14.71 -2.66 -14.73
N LEU A 131 -13.47 -3.10 -14.55
CA LEU A 131 -13.09 -4.00 -13.45
C LEU A 131 -13.26 -3.32 -12.09
N VAL A 132 -12.72 -2.11 -11.92
CA VAL A 132 -12.81 -1.35 -10.66
C VAL A 132 -14.27 -1.07 -10.31
N SER A 133 -15.07 -0.65 -11.29
CA SER A 133 -16.51 -0.38 -11.11
C SER A 133 -17.30 -1.64 -10.73
N ALA A 134 -16.93 -2.79 -11.27
CA ALA A 134 -17.57 -4.07 -10.91
C ALA A 134 -17.22 -4.52 -9.48
N LEU A 135 -16.03 -4.21 -9.00
CA LEU A 135 -15.56 -4.56 -7.66
C LEU A 135 -16.08 -3.62 -6.57
N VAL A 136 -16.25 -2.34 -6.91
CA VAL A 136 -16.73 -1.29 -5.99
C VAL A 136 -17.91 -0.58 -6.64
N PRO A 137 -19.12 -1.19 -6.61
CA PRO A 137 -20.28 -0.65 -7.29
C PRO A 137 -20.94 0.56 -6.59
N ASN A 138 -20.55 0.89 -5.37
CA ASN A 138 -21.04 2.04 -4.63
C ASN A 138 -20.50 3.34 -5.24
N PRO A 139 -21.35 4.22 -5.84
CA PRO A 139 -20.86 5.41 -6.52
C PRO A 139 -20.09 6.38 -5.62
N VAL A 140 -20.42 6.43 -4.33
CA VAL A 140 -19.75 7.32 -3.35
C VAL A 140 -18.30 6.93 -3.13
N GLU A 141 -18.02 5.63 -3.15
CA GLU A 141 -16.67 5.08 -2.98
C GLU A 141 -15.94 4.95 -4.32
N LEU A 142 -16.69 4.72 -5.40
CA LEU A 142 -16.15 4.50 -6.73
C LEU A 142 -15.50 5.76 -7.31
N GLU A 143 -16.16 6.91 -7.24
CA GLU A 143 -15.67 8.15 -7.84
C GLU A 143 -14.26 8.55 -7.32
N PRO A 144 -14.00 8.63 -6.00
CA PRO A 144 -12.66 8.91 -5.50
C PRO A 144 -11.67 7.77 -5.76
N LEU A 145 -12.15 6.52 -5.89
CA LEU A 145 -11.28 5.40 -6.25
C LEU A 145 -10.80 5.48 -7.71
N LEU A 146 -11.68 5.83 -8.64
CA LEU A 146 -11.32 6.05 -10.05
C LEU A 146 -10.35 7.24 -10.20
N GLU A 147 -10.60 8.32 -9.48
CA GLU A 147 -9.67 9.46 -9.43
C GLU A 147 -8.28 9.01 -8.95
N PHE A 148 -8.22 8.18 -7.91
CA PHE A 148 -6.97 7.60 -7.43
C PHE A 148 -6.31 6.68 -8.46
N VAL A 149 -7.08 5.78 -9.11
CA VAL A 149 -6.56 4.79 -10.07
C VAL A 149 -5.94 5.47 -11.29
N PHE A 150 -6.62 6.44 -11.86
CA PHE A 150 -6.25 7.12 -13.12
C PHE A 150 -5.47 8.42 -12.91
N GLY A 151 -5.43 8.95 -11.70
CA GLY A 151 -4.63 10.12 -11.34
C GLY A 151 -3.13 9.84 -11.31
N GLU A 152 -2.34 10.86 -11.12
CA GLU A 152 -0.91 10.73 -10.90
C GLU A 152 -0.60 10.10 -9.53
N ASP A 153 0.60 9.53 -9.37
CA ASP A 153 1.07 9.14 -8.03
C ASP A 153 1.32 10.42 -7.21
N VAL A 154 1.08 10.31 -5.91
CA VAL A 154 1.24 11.45 -5.01
C VAL A 154 2.72 11.86 -4.90
N ASP A 155 2.96 13.17 -4.85
CA ASP A 155 4.30 13.71 -4.66
C ASP A 155 4.82 13.37 -3.25
N GLY A 156 6.10 13.00 -3.18
CA GLY A 156 6.84 12.82 -1.94
C GLY A 156 7.66 14.08 -1.61
N LEU A 157 8.49 13.98 -0.57
CA LEU A 157 9.50 14.99 -0.31
C LEU A 157 10.62 14.88 -1.36
N GLU A 158 11.11 16.00 -1.84
CA GLU A 158 12.29 16.03 -2.68
C GLU A 158 13.55 15.68 -1.87
N GLU A 159 14.57 15.12 -2.54
CA GLU A 159 15.79 14.64 -1.87
C GLU A 159 16.56 15.74 -1.14
N ASP A 160 16.42 17.00 -1.56
CA ASP A 160 17.03 18.18 -0.93
C ASP A 160 16.20 18.76 0.22
N ASP A 161 15.00 18.25 0.48
CA ASP A 161 14.20 18.66 1.65
C ASP A 161 14.92 18.22 2.94
N PRO A 162 15.14 19.14 3.90
CA PRO A 162 15.77 18.82 5.19
C PRO A 162 15.07 17.68 5.96
N LEU A 163 13.80 17.43 5.68
CA LEU A 163 13.00 16.39 6.29
C LEU A 163 13.00 15.08 5.50
N TYR A 164 13.65 15.02 4.33
CA TYR A 164 13.63 13.85 3.46
C TYR A 164 14.05 12.56 4.18
N LEU A 165 15.23 12.53 4.77
CA LEU A 165 15.71 11.35 5.52
C LEU A 165 14.80 11.01 6.69
N ARG A 166 14.27 11.99 7.37
CA ARG A 166 13.33 11.78 8.47
C ARG A 166 11.99 11.26 7.95
N GLY A 167 11.51 11.76 6.82
CA GLY A 167 10.29 11.30 6.15
C GLY A 167 10.40 9.86 5.66
N VAL A 168 11.59 9.42 5.25
CA VAL A 168 11.85 8.01 4.87
C VAL A 168 11.85 7.08 6.07
N LEU A 169 12.39 7.52 7.20
CA LEU A 169 12.54 6.70 8.41
C LEU A 169 11.35 6.78 9.35
N ALA A 170 10.66 7.91 9.36
CA ALA A 170 9.57 8.19 10.28
C ALA A 170 8.53 9.12 9.67
N ALA A 171 7.30 8.97 10.09
CA ALA A 171 6.29 9.96 9.85
C ALA A 171 6.68 11.30 10.50
N ASN A 172 6.52 12.39 9.78
CA ASN A 172 6.66 13.70 10.37
C ASN A 172 5.37 14.06 11.11
N ILE A 173 5.34 13.79 12.42
CA ILE A 173 4.18 14.05 13.27
C ILE A 173 3.82 15.54 13.34
N ALA A 174 4.76 16.43 13.04
CA ALA A 174 4.52 17.87 13.11
C ALA A 174 3.54 18.39 12.03
N ILE A 175 3.32 17.62 10.97
CA ILE A 175 2.40 17.96 9.87
C ILE A 175 1.16 17.06 9.81
N SER A 176 1.04 16.09 10.71
CA SER A 176 -0.11 15.18 10.77
C SER A 176 -0.92 15.44 12.03
N ASP A 177 -2.20 15.70 11.85
CA ASP A 177 -3.18 15.78 12.93
C ASP A 177 -3.60 14.39 13.44
N VAL A 178 -3.17 13.33 12.76
CA VAL A 178 -3.51 11.96 13.11
C VAL A 178 -2.49 11.40 14.09
N ILE A 179 -2.93 11.17 15.32
CA ILE A 179 -2.12 10.53 16.36
C ILE A 179 -2.22 9.02 16.19
N ALA A 180 -1.09 8.39 15.85
CA ALA A 180 -1.02 6.95 15.71
C ALA A 180 -1.37 6.24 17.03
N ASN A 181 -2.16 5.19 16.94
CA ASN A 181 -2.47 4.22 18.00
C ASN A 181 -3.36 4.69 19.17
N ASP A 182 -3.95 5.88 19.11
CA ASP A 182 -4.92 6.32 20.11
C ASP A 182 -6.38 6.13 19.64
N ASP A 183 -6.60 5.73 18.39
CA ASP A 183 -7.92 5.43 17.85
C ASP A 183 -8.32 3.98 18.17
N GLU A 184 -9.42 3.83 18.88
CA GLU A 184 -10.00 2.52 19.20
C GLU A 184 -10.34 1.71 17.93
N GLN A 185 -10.72 2.37 16.83
CA GLN A 185 -11.02 1.70 15.58
C GLN A 185 -9.77 1.11 14.94
N GLU A 186 -8.64 1.81 14.99
CA GLU A 186 -7.36 1.32 14.48
C GLU A 186 -6.86 0.12 15.30
N VAL A 187 -6.99 0.18 16.62
CA VAL A 187 -6.65 -0.96 17.49
C VAL A 187 -7.52 -2.17 17.18
N ARG A 188 -8.83 -1.98 17.02
CA ARG A 188 -9.76 -3.04 16.62
C ARG A 188 -9.42 -3.63 15.27
N TYR A 189 -9.08 -2.78 14.30
CA TYR A 189 -8.67 -3.21 12.97
C TYR A 189 -7.40 -4.07 13.00
N ASN A 190 -6.40 -3.65 13.75
CA ASN A 190 -5.15 -4.42 13.90
C ASN A 190 -5.38 -5.77 14.58
N ILE A 191 -6.23 -5.80 15.62
CA ILE A 191 -6.63 -7.05 16.28
C ILE A 191 -7.40 -7.95 15.30
N PHE A 192 -8.33 -7.40 14.55
CA PHE A 192 -9.10 -8.14 13.54
C PHE A 192 -8.18 -8.76 12.48
N GLN A 193 -7.22 -8.01 11.97
CA GLN A 193 -6.24 -8.50 11.01
C GLN A 193 -5.42 -9.67 11.61
N ALA A 194 -4.95 -9.53 12.84
CA ALA A 194 -4.22 -10.60 13.52
C ALA A 194 -5.07 -11.86 13.69
N LEU A 195 -6.34 -11.70 14.07
CA LEU A 195 -7.27 -12.82 14.22
C LEU A 195 -7.60 -13.48 12.88
N GLN A 196 -7.73 -12.73 11.79
CA GLN A 196 -7.90 -13.29 10.45
C GLN A 196 -6.71 -14.18 10.08
N TYR A 197 -5.49 -13.71 10.29
CA TYR A 197 -4.30 -14.51 10.00
C TYR A 197 -4.29 -15.81 10.82
N LEU A 198 -4.66 -15.75 12.09
CA LEU A 198 -4.71 -16.93 12.94
C LEU A 198 -5.81 -17.91 12.50
N ALA A 199 -6.97 -17.40 12.11
CA ALA A 199 -8.10 -18.24 11.69
C ALA A 199 -7.89 -18.88 10.32
N ASP A 200 -7.36 -18.13 9.36
CA ASP A 200 -7.28 -18.58 7.97
C ASP A 200 -5.99 -19.33 7.63
N TRP A 201 -4.96 -19.20 8.45
CA TRP A 201 -3.63 -19.77 8.16
C TRP A 201 -3.19 -20.89 9.11
N LEU A 202 -3.84 -21.05 10.23
CA LEU A 202 -3.54 -22.10 11.22
C LEU A 202 -4.59 -23.22 11.27
N CYS A 203 -5.61 -23.16 10.42
CA CYS A 203 -6.63 -24.20 10.30
C CYS A 203 -6.38 -25.11 9.12
#